data_e094fbf0f52c8c3c86edcdc7bb77b4aa
#
_entry.id   e094fbf0f52c8c3c86edcdc7bb77b4aa
#
_cell.length_a   1.000
_cell.length_b   1.000
_cell.length_c   1.000
_cell.angle_alpha   90.00
_cell.angle_beta   90.00
_cell.angle_gamma   90.00
#
_symmetry.space_group_name_H-M   'P 1'
#
loop_
_entity.id
_entity.type
_entity.pdbx_description
1 polymer ?
#
loop_
_entity_poly.entity_id
_entity_poly.type
_entity_poly.pdbx_seq_one_letter_code
_entity_poly.pdbx_strand_id
1 'polypeptide(L)' 'MIAFTVLGFVIESGKYLDLHFDIFAESPMDAMEKAQRQHSNLVVSNISRASTGRFIDY' A
#
# COMPACT_ATOMS: atom_id res chain seq x y z
N MET A 1 3.96 12.83 8.67
CA MET A 1 3.60 11.78 7.72
C MET A 1 2.92 10.65 8.40
N ILE A 2 2.03 10.00 7.71
CA ILE A 2 1.23 8.93 8.26
C ILE A 2 1.56 7.66 7.53
N ALA A 3 1.61 6.55 8.25
CA ALA A 3 1.85 5.27 7.61
C ALA A 3 0.53 4.71 7.10
N PHE A 4 0.53 4.29 5.85
CA PHE A 4 -0.63 3.66 5.24
C PHE A 4 -0.25 2.26 4.80
N THR A 5 -1.20 1.34 4.91
CA THR A 5 -1.02 -0.01 4.42
C THR A 5 -1.68 -0.10 3.04
N VAL A 6 -0.92 -0.49 2.06
CA VAL A 6 -1.39 -0.59 0.69
C VAL A 6 -1.53 -2.06 0.33
N LEU A 7 -2.71 -2.41 -0.15
CA LEU A 7 -2.98 -3.74 -0.64
C LEU A 7 -3.29 -3.63 -2.12
N GLY A 8 -2.68 -4.45 -2.92
CA GLY A 8 -2.91 -4.43 -4.34
C GLY A 8 -2.27 -5.61 -5.03
N PHE A 9 -2.15 -5.53 -6.33
CA PHE A 9 -1.51 -6.59 -7.07
C PHE A 9 -0.90 -6.05 -8.35
N VAL A 10 0.03 -6.81 -8.89
CA VAL A 10 0.59 -6.51 -10.20
C VAL A 10 0.40 -7.74 -11.05
N ILE A 11 0.36 -7.57 -12.36
CA ILE A 11 0.25 -8.67 -13.28
C ILE A 11 1.55 -8.73 -14.03
N GLU A 12 2.26 -9.86 -13.90
CA GLU A 12 3.50 -10.04 -14.60
C GLU A 12 3.50 -11.38 -15.27
N SER A 13 3.80 -11.44 -16.53
CA SER A 13 3.85 -12.68 -17.30
C SER A 13 2.56 -13.48 -17.16
N GLY A 14 1.45 -12.77 -17.15
CA GLY A 14 0.15 -13.42 -17.05
C GLY A 14 -0.21 -13.91 -15.67
N LYS A 15 0.56 -13.54 -14.66
CA LYS A 15 0.26 -13.99 -13.31
C LYS A 15 0.02 -12.81 -12.40
N TYR A 16 -0.84 -13.01 -11.41
CA TYR A 16 -1.10 -12.00 -10.41
C TYR A 16 -0.13 -12.19 -9.25
N LEU A 17 0.45 -11.08 -8.81
CA LEU A 17 1.28 -11.11 -7.62
C LEU A 17 0.68 -10.14 -6.64
N ASP A 18 0.21 -10.63 -5.51
CA ASP A 18 -0.37 -9.78 -4.47
C ASP A 18 0.74 -9.04 -3.74
N LEU A 19 0.50 -7.78 -3.50
CA LEU A 19 1.45 -6.94 -2.76
C LEU A 19 0.79 -6.36 -1.54
N HIS A 20 1.55 -6.29 -0.47
CA HIS A 20 1.05 -5.77 0.79
C HIS A 20 2.25 -5.08 1.46
N PHE A 21 2.19 -3.78 1.57
CA PHE A 21 3.30 -3.04 2.15
C PHE A 21 2.81 -1.74 2.78
N ASP A 22 3.65 -1.16 3.62
CA ASP A 22 3.34 0.11 4.25
C ASP A 22 4.11 1.22 3.57
N ILE A 23 3.52 2.39 3.52
CA ILE A 23 4.15 3.53 2.88
C ILE A 23 3.80 4.77 3.69
N PHE A 24 4.73 5.70 3.83
CA PHE A 24 4.45 6.93 4.52
C PHE A 24 3.98 7.98 3.52
N ALA A 25 2.91 8.65 3.84
CA ALA A 25 2.33 9.64 2.94
C ALA A 25 1.52 10.66 3.73
N GLU A 26 1.07 11.70 3.05
CA GLU A 26 0.32 12.77 3.69
C GLU A 26 -1.18 12.45 3.66
N SER A 27 -1.63 11.64 2.76
CA SER A 27 -3.04 11.31 2.61
C SER A 27 -3.16 9.97 1.89
N PRO A 28 -4.33 9.34 1.88
CA PRO A 28 -4.51 8.10 1.14
C PRO A 28 -4.21 8.25 -0.36
N MET A 29 -4.60 9.38 -0.94
CA MET A 29 -4.33 9.60 -2.35
C MET A 29 -2.84 9.73 -2.59
N ASP A 30 -2.12 10.41 -1.71
CA ASP A 30 -0.69 10.54 -1.81
C ASP A 30 -0.03 9.17 -1.67
N ALA A 31 -0.56 8.33 -0.79
CA ALA A 31 -0.05 6.97 -0.61
C ALA A 31 -0.22 6.17 -1.89
N MET A 32 -1.36 6.30 -2.56
CA MET A 32 -1.60 5.60 -3.80
C MET A 32 -0.64 6.06 -4.87
N GLU A 33 -0.43 7.36 -4.98
CA GLU A 33 0.48 7.88 -5.99
C GLU A 33 1.91 7.40 -5.74
N LYS A 34 2.35 7.41 -4.49
CA LYS A 34 3.68 6.94 -4.18
C LYS A 34 3.84 5.46 -4.44
N ALA A 35 2.82 4.68 -4.10
CA ALA A 35 2.85 3.25 -4.34
C ALA A 35 2.94 2.95 -5.83
N GLN A 36 2.17 3.67 -6.64
CA GLN A 36 2.19 3.45 -8.08
C GLN A 36 3.49 3.95 -8.72
N ARG A 37 4.18 4.88 -8.06
CA ARG A 37 5.47 5.28 -8.55
C ARG A 37 6.50 4.19 -8.32
N GLN A 38 6.39 3.47 -7.21
CA GLN A 38 7.32 2.39 -6.91
C GLN A 38 7.02 1.14 -7.73
N HIS A 39 5.75 0.92 -8.05
CA HIS A 39 5.34 -0.26 -8.80
C HIS A 39 4.41 0.22 -9.92
N SER A 40 4.95 0.49 -11.06
CA SER A 40 4.20 1.14 -12.13
C SER A 40 2.98 0.37 -12.61
N ASN A 41 3.00 -0.95 -12.44
CA ASN A 41 1.85 -1.75 -12.86
C ASN A 41 0.92 -2.10 -11.70
N LEU A 42 1.08 -1.45 -10.59
CA LEU A 42 0.29 -1.80 -9.41
C LEU A 42 -1.15 -1.38 -9.56
N VAL A 43 -2.05 -2.31 -9.26
CA VAL A 43 -3.47 -2.01 -9.16
C VAL A 43 -3.77 -2.01 -7.66
N VAL A 44 -4.12 -0.85 -7.14
CA VAL A 44 -4.37 -0.72 -5.71
C VAL A 44 -5.80 -1.16 -5.42
N SER A 45 -5.96 -2.12 -4.55
CA SER A 45 -7.29 -2.58 -4.18
C SER A 45 -7.77 -1.95 -2.88
N ASN A 46 -6.87 -1.59 -2.00
CA ASN A 46 -7.27 -0.95 -0.75
C ASN A 46 -6.11 -0.19 -0.13
N ILE A 47 -6.40 0.92 0.52
CA ILE A 47 -5.43 1.66 1.29
C ILE A 47 -6.08 2.01 2.61
N SER A 48 -5.41 1.71 3.70
CA SER A 48 -5.92 2.04 5.03
C SER A 48 -4.77 2.56 5.88
N ARG A 49 -5.09 3.26 6.93
CA ARG A 49 -4.05 3.72 7.85
C ARG A 49 -3.49 2.51 8.55
N ALA A 50 -2.19 2.45 8.62
CA ALA A 50 -1.53 1.37 9.32
C ALA A 50 -1.79 1.53 10.80
N SER A 51 -2.15 0.45 11.43
CA SER A 51 -2.45 0.54 12.82
C SER A 51 -1.27 0.20 13.56
N THR A 52 -0.31 1.01 13.62
CA THR A 52 0.84 0.59 14.28
C THR A 52 0.76 0.88 15.65
N GLY A 53 1.31 0.25 16.36
CA GLY A 53 1.46 0.52 17.67
C GLY A 53 0.43 0.13 18.52
N ARG A 54 -0.70 0.30 18.20
CA ARG A 54 -1.60 0.08 19.09
C ARG A 54 -1.77 -1.20 19.38
N PHE A 55 -1.57 -1.86 18.51
CA PHE A 55 -1.92 -3.11 18.72
C PHE A 55 -0.99 -3.73 19.51
N ILE A 56 -0.04 -3.16 19.66
CA ILE A 56 0.83 -3.76 20.32
C ILE A 56 0.56 -3.93 21.63
N ASP A 57 -0.14 -3.24 22.08
CA ASP A 57 -0.31 -3.37 23.30
C ASP A 57 -1.14 -4.25 23.71
N TYR A 58 -1.31 -5.02 23.51
CA TYR A 58 -2.02 -5.96 24.08
C TYR A 58 -1.40 -7.13 24.21
#